data_9e05a3be7931c0f0714f9b1a9dda0470
#
_entry.id   9e05a3be7931c0f0714f9b1a9dda0470
#
_cell.length_a   1.000
_cell.length_b   1.000
_cell.length_c   1.000
_cell.angle_alpha   90.00
_cell.angle_beta   90.00
_cell.angle_gamma   90.00
#
_symmetry.space_group_name_H-M   'P 1'
#
loop_
_entity.id
_entity.type
_entity.pdbx_description
1 polymer ?
#
loop_
_entity_poly.entity_id
_entity_poly.type
_entity_poly.pdbx_seq_one_letter_code
_entity_poly.pdbx_strand_id
1 'polypeptide(L)'
;MLPRNPLRSLLLLAVQVFVALGLLGAPSTDAESQERRSKVRISNAGFTITALPLLAARDWGIFTANGMDVELIVIAASLAPAALAGGDIDYIAGVGPASVSATLSGLPARAIWFSSDRISYWLMSRPQFKSLEDLKGKKIAVSGGLGGTNHVALVIALEKSGANQKDHVMVGIPGQQIQLLYALESAFVEGALISPPVTFNAYKKGFNKLLDVGSMVEMPGGGLTALVKTIQSKPTEVKKVIRSLQSAKDEIRKSKAKTVDLIVRILKMDKEASSETYDAFQTTLSPTGIPNRAGIENLVRSLQAQGRFTDRKIAFTEIADDRLATEVAKELGYKVP
;
A
#
# COMPACT_ATOMS: atom_id res chain seq x y z
N MET A 1 -28.73 -88.76 18.32
CA MET A 1 -28.93 -87.70 19.33
C MET A 1 -27.57 -87.19 19.76
N LEU A 2 -27.18 -86.01 19.24
CA LEU A 2 -25.92 -85.37 19.64
C LEU A 2 -26.23 -84.26 20.66
N PRO A 3 -25.45 -84.09 21.72
CA PRO A 3 -25.75 -83.13 22.78
C PRO A 3 -25.52 -81.68 22.36
N ARG A 4 -26.46 -80.83 22.65
CA ARG A 4 -26.38 -79.38 22.44
C ARG A 4 -25.30 -78.78 23.38
N ASN A 5 -24.31 -78.20 22.76
CA ASN A 5 -23.16 -77.55 23.42
C ASN A 5 -23.57 -76.19 24.02
N PRO A 6 -23.59 -75.99 25.34
CA PRO A 6 -24.07 -74.79 26.03
C PRO A 6 -23.19 -73.56 25.73
N LEU A 7 -21.98 -73.77 25.25
CA LEU A 7 -21.04 -72.68 24.92
C LEU A 7 -21.47 -71.83 23.71
N ARG A 8 -22.33 -72.32 22.77
CA ARG A 8 -22.83 -71.52 21.66
C ARG A 8 -23.90 -70.52 22.05
N SER A 9 -24.67 -70.74 23.08
CA SER A 9 -25.71 -69.83 23.57
C SER A 9 -25.14 -68.64 24.34
N LEU A 10 -23.99 -68.81 25.03
CA LEU A 10 -23.30 -67.73 25.74
C LEU A 10 -22.56 -66.78 24.77
N LEU A 11 -22.04 -67.29 23.60
CA LEU A 11 -21.35 -66.48 22.65
C LEU A 11 -22.32 -65.54 21.86
N LEU A 12 -23.55 -65.98 21.64
CA LEU A 12 -24.57 -65.16 20.95
C LEU A 12 -25.14 -64.04 21.84
N LEU A 13 -25.21 -64.27 23.19
CA LEU A 13 -25.65 -63.23 24.10
C LEU A 13 -24.57 -62.17 24.32
N ALA A 14 -23.28 -62.50 24.28
CA ALA A 14 -22.17 -61.57 24.43
C ALA A 14 -22.03 -60.64 23.23
N VAL A 15 -22.32 -61.12 22.02
CA VAL A 15 -22.29 -60.33 20.80
C VAL A 15 -23.47 -59.34 20.73
N GLN A 16 -24.64 -59.68 21.24
CA GLN A 16 -25.78 -58.75 21.26
C GLN A 16 -25.65 -57.64 22.30
N VAL A 17 -24.96 -57.87 23.43
CA VAL A 17 -24.69 -56.83 24.45
C VAL A 17 -23.61 -55.83 23.96
N PHE A 18 -22.63 -56.29 23.16
CA PHE A 18 -21.62 -55.40 22.58
C PHE A 18 -22.16 -54.51 21.46
N VAL A 19 -23.17 -54.93 20.71
CA VAL A 19 -23.82 -54.10 19.68
C VAL A 19 -24.75 -53.06 20.27
N ALA A 20 -25.35 -53.32 21.46
CA ALA A 20 -26.22 -52.34 22.11
C ALA A 20 -25.47 -51.24 22.91
N LEU A 21 -24.22 -51.47 23.35
CA LEU A 21 -23.39 -50.47 24.01
C LEU A 21 -22.56 -49.61 23.03
N GLY A 22 -22.45 -50.01 21.76
CA GLY A 22 -21.72 -49.26 20.73
C GLY A 22 -22.52 -48.12 20.11
N LEU A 23 -23.80 -47.94 20.44
CA LEU A 23 -24.68 -46.92 19.86
C LEU A 23 -24.93 -45.68 20.74
N LEU A 24 -24.32 -45.62 21.94
CA LEU A 24 -24.51 -44.53 22.90
C LEU A 24 -23.26 -43.64 23.10
N GLY A 25 -22.29 -43.75 22.24
CA GLY A 25 -21.05 -42.95 22.32
C GLY A 25 -20.53 -42.50 20.97
N ALA A 26 -21.40 -42.00 20.08
CA ALA A 26 -20.91 -41.13 19.02
C ALA A 26 -20.49 -39.81 19.69
N PRO A 27 -19.20 -39.44 19.71
CA PRO A 27 -18.86 -38.05 20.02
C PRO A 27 -19.58 -37.24 18.94
N SER A 28 -20.49 -36.35 19.35
CA SER A 28 -20.91 -35.21 18.57
C SER A 28 -19.61 -34.50 18.17
N THR A 29 -19.11 -34.85 17.00
CA THR A 29 -18.18 -33.97 16.35
C THR A 29 -18.99 -32.72 16.04
N ASP A 30 -19.01 -31.80 16.98
CA ASP A 30 -19.05 -30.39 16.70
C ASP A 30 -17.79 -30.13 15.83
N ALA A 31 -17.86 -30.59 14.59
CA ALA A 31 -17.08 -30.04 13.52
C ALA A 31 -17.60 -28.60 13.36
N GLU A 32 -17.14 -27.72 14.29
CA GLU A 32 -17.07 -26.31 14.07
C GLU A 32 -16.59 -26.20 12.64
N SER A 33 -17.47 -25.82 11.72
CA SER A 33 -17.12 -25.59 10.33
C SER A 33 -16.16 -24.41 10.38
N GLN A 34 -14.89 -24.73 10.54
CA GLN A 34 -13.81 -23.75 10.47
C GLN A 34 -13.94 -23.16 9.06
N GLU A 35 -14.65 -22.05 8.98
CA GLU A 35 -14.99 -21.37 7.73
C GLU A 35 -13.68 -21.25 6.97
N ARG A 36 -13.52 -22.00 5.89
CA ARG A 36 -12.24 -22.17 5.20
C ARG A 36 -11.81 -20.79 4.71
N ARG A 37 -10.82 -20.21 5.37
CA ARG A 37 -10.32 -18.87 5.06
C ARG A 37 -9.98 -18.78 3.58
N SER A 38 -10.41 -17.71 2.91
CA SER A 38 -10.04 -17.50 1.53
C SER A 38 -8.55 -17.16 1.45
N LYS A 39 -7.83 -17.92 0.61
CA LYS A 39 -6.42 -17.63 0.33
C LYS A 39 -6.34 -16.46 -0.65
N VAL A 40 -5.53 -15.47 -0.30
CA VAL A 40 -5.33 -14.25 -1.09
C VAL A 40 -3.85 -13.94 -1.18
N ARG A 41 -3.33 -13.75 -2.39
CA ARG A 41 -1.93 -13.40 -2.65
C ARG A 41 -1.83 -11.94 -3.02
N ILE A 42 -1.08 -11.18 -2.22
CA ILE A 42 -0.90 -9.74 -2.44
C ILE A 42 0.58 -9.46 -2.66
N SER A 43 0.93 -8.86 -3.80
CA SER A 43 2.31 -8.43 -4.02
C SER A 43 2.63 -7.17 -3.23
N ASN A 44 3.89 -7.08 -2.81
CA ASN A 44 4.46 -5.93 -2.14
C ASN A 44 5.87 -5.64 -2.70
N ALA A 45 6.16 -4.39 -3.02
CA ALA A 45 7.47 -4.03 -3.61
C ALA A 45 8.63 -4.04 -2.60
N GLY A 46 8.37 -4.31 -1.33
CA GLY A 46 9.35 -4.37 -0.26
C GLY A 46 8.83 -3.81 1.07
N PHE A 47 9.65 -3.87 2.08
CA PHE A 47 9.34 -3.36 3.42
C PHE A 47 9.59 -1.85 3.46
N THR A 48 8.60 -1.07 3.06
CA THR A 48 8.63 0.39 3.01
C THR A 48 7.53 1.00 3.87
N ILE A 49 7.64 2.28 4.18
CA ILE A 49 6.59 2.99 4.95
C ILE A 49 5.24 3.00 4.22
N THR A 50 5.23 3.02 2.90
CA THR A 50 4.00 2.99 2.10
C THR A 50 3.28 1.64 2.14
N ALA A 51 3.99 0.55 2.47
CA ALA A 51 3.42 -0.78 2.69
C ALA A 51 2.86 -0.97 4.10
N LEU A 52 3.04 0.02 5.00
CA LEU A 52 2.68 -0.11 6.41
C LEU A 52 1.25 -0.58 6.67
N PRO A 53 0.18 -0.10 5.98
CA PRO A 53 -1.16 -0.62 6.20
C PRO A 53 -1.33 -2.10 5.86
N LEU A 54 -0.65 -2.58 4.81
CA LEU A 54 -0.65 -4.00 4.43
C LEU A 54 0.06 -4.86 5.48
N LEU A 55 1.25 -4.41 5.91
CA LEU A 55 2.05 -5.12 6.91
C LEU A 55 1.36 -5.11 8.28
N ALA A 56 0.72 -4.01 8.64
CA ALA A 56 -0.11 -3.89 9.84
C ALA A 56 -1.30 -4.84 9.79
N ALA A 57 -2.03 -4.90 8.68
CA ALA A 57 -3.16 -5.81 8.52
C ALA A 57 -2.75 -7.29 8.70
N ARG A 58 -1.57 -7.67 8.22
CA ARG A 58 -1.00 -9.00 8.43
C ARG A 58 -0.58 -9.20 9.88
N ASP A 59 0.31 -8.35 10.38
CA ASP A 59 0.99 -8.56 11.67
C ASP A 59 0.07 -8.37 12.88
N TRP A 60 -1.01 -7.61 12.72
CA TRP A 60 -2.03 -7.42 13.75
C TRP A 60 -3.22 -8.38 13.60
N GLY A 61 -3.13 -9.35 12.68
CA GLY A 61 -4.15 -10.39 12.50
C GLY A 61 -5.47 -9.91 11.91
N ILE A 62 -5.51 -8.70 11.32
CA ILE A 62 -6.75 -8.10 10.79
C ILE A 62 -7.28 -8.89 9.60
N PHE A 63 -6.42 -9.38 8.70
CA PHE A 63 -6.84 -10.26 7.61
C PHE A 63 -7.47 -11.54 8.13
N THR A 64 -6.82 -12.17 9.11
CA THR A 64 -7.30 -13.41 9.74
C THR A 64 -8.65 -13.21 10.41
N ALA A 65 -8.84 -12.09 11.12
CA ALA A 65 -10.12 -11.74 11.75
C ALA A 65 -11.26 -11.51 10.73
N ASN A 66 -10.92 -11.14 9.47
CA ASN A 66 -11.86 -11.02 8.37
C ASN A 66 -12.00 -12.30 7.52
N GLY A 67 -11.54 -13.47 8.03
CA GLY A 67 -11.69 -14.76 7.36
C GLY A 67 -10.75 -14.95 6.17
N MET A 68 -9.60 -14.28 6.12
CA MET A 68 -8.64 -14.38 5.03
C MET A 68 -7.29 -14.92 5.52
N ASP A 69 -6.67 -15.75 4.67
CA ASP A 69 -5.29 -16.19 4.76
C ASP A 69 -4.49 -15.49 3.66
N VAL A 70 -3.75 -14.43 4.06
CA VAL A 70 -3.08 -13.55 3.12
C VAL A 70 -1.60 -13.85 3.05
N GLU A 71 -1.16 -14.27 1.86
CA GLU A 71 0.25 -14.43 1.52
C GLU A 71 0.80 -13.14 0.89
N LEU A 72 1.86 -12.58 1.49
CA LEU A 72 2.56 -11.43 0.94
C LEU A 72 3.76 -11.88 0.11
N ILE A 73 3.74 -11.54 -1.17
CA ILE A 73 4.77 -11.93 -2.13
C ILE A 73 5.59 -10.68 -2.49
N VAL A 74 6.89 -10.72 -2.21
CA VAL A 74 7.79 -9.60 -2.54
C VAL A 74 8.13 -9.65 -4.03
N ILE A 75 7.64 -8.69 -4.78
CA ILE A 75 7.85 -8.55 -6.23
C ILE A 75 8.17 -7.09 -6.54
N ALA A 76 9.21 -6.84 -7.34
CA ALA A 76 9.50 -5.49 -7.81
C ALA A 76 8.28 -4.87 -8.51
N ALA A 77 8.01 -3.58 -8.25
CA ALA A 77 6.82 -2.91 -8.76
C ALA A 77 6.67 -2.98 -10.30
N SER A 78 7.78 -3.04 -11.04
CA SER A 78 7.79 -3.20 -12.50
C SER A 78 7.33 -4.57 -12.98
N LEU A 79 7.45 -5.62 -12.16
CA LEU A 79 7.09 -7.00 -12.49
C LEU A 79 5.68 -7.37 -11.99
N ALA A 80 5.17 -6.66 -11.00
CA ALA A 80 3.88 -6.95 -10.38
C ALA A 80 2.69 -6.98 -11.38
N PRO A 81 2.60 -6.10 -12.40
CA PRO A 81 1.55 -6.18 -13.41
C PRO A 81 1.55 -7.48 -14.22
N ALA A 82 2.73 -8.01 -14.55
CA ALA A 82 2.84 -9.29 -15.26
C ALA A 82 2.41 -10.47 -14.38
N ALA A 83 2.83 -10.48 -13.10
CA ALA A 83 2.40 -11.48 -12.12
C ALA A 83 0.87 -11.44 -11.88
N LEU A 84 0.27 -10.24 -11.86
CA LEU A 84 -1.19 -10.07 -11.76
C LEU A 84 -1.90 -10.63 -13.00
N ALA A 85 -1.39 -10.33 -14.20
CA ALA A 85 -1.94 -10.85 -15.46
C ALA A 85 -1.85 -12.38 -15.56
N GLY A 86 -0.73 -12.96 -15.09
CA GLY A 86 -0.49 -14.41 -15.06
C GLY A 86 -1.29 -15.16 -13.99
N GLY A 87 -1.87 -14.44 -13.00
CA GLY A 87 -2.59 -15.06 -11.89
C GLY A 87 -1.68 -15.60 -10.78
N ASP A 88 -0.40 -15.22 -10.76
CA ASP A 88 0.52 -15.55 -9.67
C ASP A 88 0.18 -14.80 -8.39
N ILE A 89 -0.44 -13.64 -8.52
CA ILE A 89 -0.97 -12.81 -7.43
C ILE A 89 -2.42 -12.39 -7.74
N ASP A 90 -3.18 -12.09 -6.69
CA ASP A 90 -4.58 -11.68 -6.79
C ASP A 90 -4.71 -10.15 -6.74
N TYR A 91 -3.77 -9.46 -6.05
CA TYR A 91 -3.72 -8.00 -5.91
C TYR A 91 -2.29 -7.47 -5.94
N ILE A 92 -2.13 -6.24 -6.44
CA ILE A 92 -0.90 -5.46 -6.28
C ILE A 92 -1.10 -4.48 -5.12
N ALA A 93 -0.26 -4.56 -4.07
CA ALA A 93 -0.23 -3.51 -3.05
C ALA A 93 0.56 -2.30 -3.58
N GLY A 94 -0.10 -1.50 -4.36
CA GLY A 94 0.46 -0.28 -4.95
C GLY A 94 -0.41 0.30 -6.04
N VAL A 95 -0.37 1.62 -6.13
CA VAL A 95 -0.91 2.39 -7.25
C VAL A 95 0.19 3.37 -7.67
N GLY A 96 0.86 3.07 -8.74
CA GLY A 96 2.02 3.85 -9.21
C GLY A 96 2.23 3.76 -10.72
N PRO A 97 3.31 4.36 -11.24
CA PRO A 97 3.55 4.43 -12.69
C PRO A 97 3.54 3.07 -13.38
N ALA A 98 4.05 2.02 -12.74
CA ALA A 98 4.12 0.67 -13.34
C ALA A 98 2.72 0.07 -13.55
N SER A 99 1.87 0.06 -12.51
CA SER A 99 0.51 -0.50 -12.61
C SER A 99 -0.38 0.35 -13.53
N VAL A 100 -0.32 1.68 -13.41
CA VAL A 100 -1.10 2.59 -14.28
C VAL A 100 -0.67 2.46 -15.74
N SER A 101 0.63 2.40 -16.00
CA SER A 101 1.15 2.22 -17.34
C SER A 101 0.73 0.88 -17.96
N ALA A 102 0.79 -0.21 -17.19
CA ALA A 102 0.33 -1.52 -17.65
C ALA A 102 -1.18 -1.49 -17.97
N THR A 103 -1.98 -0.84 -17.11
CA THR A 103 -3.42 -0.63 -17.34
C THR A 103 -3.69 0.11 -18.64
N LEU A 104 -3.00 1.24 -18.86
CA LEU A 104 -3.14 2.04 -20.08
C LEU A 104 -2.61 1.33 -21.33
N SER A 105 -1.71 0.37 -21.16
CA SER A 105 -1.20 -0.51 -22.23
C SER A 105 -2.05 -1.77 -22.46
N GLY A 106 -3.23 -1.86 -21.84
CA GLY A 106 -4.21 -2.92 -22.11
C GLY A 106 -4.40 -3.97 -21.02
N LEU A 107 -3.67 -3.92 -19.89
CA LEU A 107 -3.97 -4.78 -18.75
C LEU A 107 -5.33 -4.37 -18.16
N PRO A 108 -6.35 -5.28 -18.11
CA PRO A 108 -7.67 -4.94 -17.57
C PRO A 108 -7.62 -4.92 -16.02
N ALA A 109 -6.90 -3.94 -15.46
CA ALA A 109 -6.76 -3.76 -14.02
C ALA A 109 -7.23 -2.36 -13.60
N ARG A 110 -7.57 -2.19 -12.33
CA ARG A 110 -7.99 -0.91 -11.75
C ARG A 110 -7.38 -0.71 -10.37
N ALA A 111 -7.00 0.52 -10.06
CA ALA A 111 -6.77 0.96 -8.69
C ALA A 111 -8.11 0.99 -7.97
N ILE A 112 -8.22 0.30 -6.84
CA ILE A 112 -9.51 0.10 -6.14
C ILE A 112 -9.52 0.65 -4.72
N TRP A 113 -8.37 1.02 -4.17
CA TRP A 113 -8.25 1.61 -2.83
C TRP A 113 -6.93 2.36 -2.69
N PHE A 114 -6.93 3.47 -1.95
CA PHE A 114 -5.74 4.24 -1.62
C PHE A 114 -5.41 4.15 -0.13
N SER A 115 -4.19 3.74 0.19
CA SER A 115 -3.68 3.88 1.56
C SER A 115 -3.31 5.33 1.87
N SER A 116 -2.70 5.98 0.90
CA SER A 116 -2.30 7.39 0.94
C SER A 116 -2.71 8.08 -0.36
N ASP A 117 -3.26 9.26 -0.26
CA ASP A 117 -3.57 10.14 -1.39
C ASP A 117 -2.55 11.26 -1.57
N ARG A 118 -1.51 11.25 -0.73
CA ARG A 118 -0.40 12.18 -0.74
C ARG A 118 0.94 11.45 -0.62
N ILE A 119 1.99 12.05 -1.14
CA ILE A 119 3.36 11.59 -0.99
C ILE A 119 4.04 12.36 0.15
N SER A 120 4.96 11.73 0.88
CA SER A 120 5.71 12.38 1.94
C SER A 120 7.05 12.87 1.42
N TYR A 121 7.06 14.05 0.76
CA TYR A 121 8.28 14.65 0.24
C TYR A 121 8.38 16.13 0.62
N TRP A 122 9.59 16.54 1.00
CA TRP A 122 9.94 17.91 1.30
C TRP A 122 11.01 18.41 0.35
N LEU A 123 10.86 19.64 -0.16
CA LEU A 123 11.96 20.33 -0.80
C LEU A 123 12.88 20.88 0.29
N MET A 124 14.04 20.26 0.41
CA MET A 124 15.10 20.66 1.31
C MET A 124 16.15 21.49 0.55
N SER A 125 16.76 22.47 1.21
CA SER A 125 17.82 23.29 0.65
C SER A 125 19.04 23.37 1.57
N ARG A 126 20.20 23.72 1.01
CA ARG A 126 21.39 24.04 1.78
C ARG A 126 21.14 25.26 2.68
N PRO A 127 21.85 25.40 3.83
CA PRO A 127 21.53 26.36 4.90
C PRO A 127 21.45 27.82 4.46
N GLN A 128 22.22 28.22 3.44
CA GLN A 128 22.23 29.58 2.92
C GLN A 128 21.03 29.94 2.05
N PHE A 129 20.26 28.95 1.56
CA PHE A 129 19.05 29.16 0.75
C PHE A 129 17.82 28.97 1.64
N LYS A 130 17.12 30.06 1.94
CA LYS A 130 16.01 30.08 2.94
C LYS A 130 14.65 30.23 2.30
N SER A 131 14.59 30.48 0.98
CA SER A 131 13.37 30.68 0.22
C SER A 131 13.46 30.03 -1.15
N LEU A 132 12.32 29.91 -1.84
CA LEU A 132 12.30 29.47 -3.24
C LEU A 132 12.98 30.47 -4.18
N GLU A 133 12.92 31.74 -3.85
CA GLU A 133 13.58 32.82 -4.60
C GLU A 133 15.10 32.63 -4.60
N ASP A 134 15.69 32.21 -3.48
CA ASP A 134 17.12 31.92 -3.38
C ASP A 134 17.56 30.76 -4.27
N LEU A 135 16.62 29.89 -4.64
CA LEU A 135 16.86 28.73 -5.52
C LEU A 135 16.72 29.07 -7.02
N LYS A 136 16.39 30.31 -7.41
CA LYS A 136 16.36 30.67 -8.82
C LYS A 136 17.73 30.49 -9.49
N GLY A 137 17.75 29.86 -10.65
CA GLY A 137 18.97 29.48 -11.37
C GLY A 137 19.79 28.36 -10.72
N LYS A 138 19.32 27.79 -9.60
CA LYS A 138 20.03 26.75 -8.85
C LYS A 138 19.56 25.35 -9.22
N LYS A 139 20.41 24.37 -8.93
CA LYS A 139 20.11 22.95 -9.17
C LYS A 139 19.23 22.39 -8.06
N ILE A 140 18.17 21.71 -8.44
CA ILE A 140 17.28 20.96 -7.53
C ILE A 140 17.26 19.50 -7.96
N ALA A 141 17.69 18.62 -7.05
CA ALA A 141 17.69 17.18 -7.30
C ALA A 141 16.34 16.54 -7.03
N VAL A 142 15.98 15.59 -7.89
CA VAL A 142 14.84 14.67 -7.71
C VAL A 142 15.30 13.23 -7.87
N SER A 143 14.71 12.29 -7.14
CA SER A 143 15.03 10.86 -7.27
C SER A 143 14.42 10.27 -8.54
N GLY A 144 15.14 9.34 -9.16
CA GLY A 144 14.74 8.70 -10.41
C GLY A 144 15.10 9.57 -11.61
N GLY A 145 14.17 9.80 -12.51
CA GLY A 145 14.38 10.60 -13.73
C GLY A 145 13.52 11.85 -13.77
N LEU A 146 13.89 12.79 -14.65
CA LEU A 146 13.02 13.90 -15.01
C LEU A 146 11.74 13.35 -15.66
N GLY A 147 10.59 13.95 -15.36
CA GLY A 147 9.27 13.45 -15.78
C GLY A 147 8.68 12.40 -14.84
N GLY A 148 9.48 11.79 -13.95
CA GLY A 148 8.99 10.84 -12.96
C GLY A 148 8.05 11.47 -11.93
N THR A 149 7.39 10.61 -11.12
CA THR A 149 6.39 11.02 -10.13
C THR A 149 6.88 12.13 -9.20
N ASN A 150 8.11 12.02 -8.68
CA ASN A 150 8.69 13.00 -7.76
C ASN A 150 8.97 14.34 -8.44
N HIS A 151 9.48 14.30 -9.69
CA HIS A 151 9.70 15.51 -10.47
C HIS A 151 8.38 16.25 -10.72
N VAL A 152 7.36 15.54 -11.22
CA VAL A 152 6.04 16.14 -11.49
C VAL A 152 5.39 16.69 -10.22
N ALA A 153 5.50 15.97 -9.09
CA ALA A 153 4.99 16.48 -7.83
C ALA A 153 5.69 17.77 -7.39
N LEU A 154 7.01 17.85 -7.55
CA LEU A 154 7.75 19.09 -7.27
C LEU A 154 7.31 20.24 -8.19
N VAL A 155 7.16 19.96 -9.49
CA VAL A 155 6.67 20.96 -10.45
C VAL A 155 5.31 21.51 -10.06
N ILE A 156 4.35 20.63 -9.72
CA ILE A 156 3.02 21.05 -9.25
C ILE A 156 3.11 21.89 -7.96
N ALA A 157 3.98 21.49 -7.04
CA ALA A 157 4.15 22.23 -5.78
C ALA A 157 4.77 23.62 -6.01
N LEU A 158 5.76 23.73 -6.89
CA LEU A 158 6.34 25.03 -7.30
C LEU A 158 5.30 25.93 -7.94
N GLU A 159 4.52 25.40 -8.90
CA GLU A 159 3.43 26.15 -9.56
C GLU A 159 2.41 26.67 -8.53
N LYS A 160 1.99 25.81 -7.58
CA LYS A 160 1.06 26.20 -6.50
C LYS A 160 1.65 27.22 -5.52
N SER A 161 2.97 27.31 -5.44
CA SER A 161 3.69 28.29 -4.62
C SER A 161 3.97 29.59 -5.38
N GLY A 162 3.50 29.72 -6.63
CA GLY A 162 3.78 30.88 -7.48
C GLY A 162 5.16 30.90 -8.12
N ALA A 163 5.95 29.82 -7.97
CA ALA A 163 7.26 29.69 -8.60
C ALA A 163 7.16 28.98 -9.96
N ASN A 164 8.04 29.35 -10.89
CA ASN A 164 8.09 28.71 -12.21
C ASN A 164 9.18 27.64 -12.19
N GLN A 165 8.84 26.39 -12.61
CA GLN A 165 9.84 25.34 -12.71
C GLN A 165 11.03 25.70 -13.63
N LYS A 166 10.80 26.55 -14.66
CA LYS A 166 11.85 27.00 -15.59
C LYS A 166 12.91 27.92 -14.95
N ASP A 167 12.59 28.45 -13.77
CA ASP A 167 13.53 29.25 -12.99
C ASP A 167 14.56 28.39 -12.25
N HIS A 168 14.45 27.06 -12.32
CA HIS A 168 15.30 26.11 -11.61
C HIS A 168 15.92 25.09 -12.57
N VAL A 169 17.11 24.59 -12.23
CA VAL A 169 17.78 23.53 -12.98
C VAL A 169 17.45 22.19 -12.32
N MET A 170 16.51 21.42 -12.91
CA MET A 170 16.14 20.11 -12.37
C MET A 170 17.18 19.05 -12.71
N VAL A 171 17.63 18.27 -11.71
CA VAL A 171 18.65 17.21 -11.84
C VAL A 171 18.07 15.90 -11.38
N GLY A 172 17.95 14.91 -12.28
CA GLY A 172 17.57 13.55 -11.92
C GLY A 172 18.76 12.80 -11.33
N ILE A 173 18.68 12.36 -10.09
CA ILE A 173 19.69 11.52 -9.44
C ILE A 173 19.13 10.11 -9.32
N PRO A 174 19.74 9.09 -9.95
CA PRO A 174 19.32 7.70 -9.78
C PRO A 174 19.66 7.21 -8.37
N GLY A 175 18.92 6.19 -7.92
CA GLY A 175 19.15 5.55 -6.64
C GLY A 175 18.16 5.95 -5.55
N GLN A 176 18.57 5.77 -4.29
CA GLN A 176 17.74 5.97 -3.11
C GLN A 176 17.81 7.42 -2.60
N GLN A 177 16.92 7.76 -1.66
CA GLN A 177 16.82 9.12 -1.10
C GLN A 177 18.12 9.61 -0.44
N ILE A 178 18.94 8.70 0.07
CA ILE A 178 20.21 9.07 0.72
C ILE A 178 21.20 9.71 -0.26
N GLN A 179 21.17 9.35 -1.57
CA GLN A 179 22.03 9.95 -2.58
C GLN A 179 21.68 11.44 -2.80
N LEU A 180 20.40 11.82 -2.62
CA LEU A 180 19.99 13.22 -2.71
C LEU A 180 20.54 14.03 -1.52
N LEU A 181 20.57 13.45 -0.33
CA LEU A 181 21.21 14.09 0.84
C LEU A 181 22.71 14.29 0.60
N TYR A 182 23.41 13.26 0.09
CA TYR A 182 24.83 13.40 -0.26
C TYR A 182 25.09 14.48 -1.32
N ALA A 183 24.19 14.62 -2.31
CA ALA A 183 24.29 15.68 -3.29
C ALA A 183 24.13 17.10 -2.69
N LEU A 184 23.27 17.25 -1.65
CA LEU A 184 23.17 18.48 -0.88
C LEU A 184 24.43 18.75 -0.04
N GLU A 185 24.94 17.73 0.66
CA GLU A 185 26.14 17.82 1.52
C GLU A 185 27.38 18.18 0.71
N SER A 186 27.57 17.55 -0.45
CA SER A 186 28.72 17.81 -1.33
C SER A 186 28.59 19.12 -2.14
N ALA A 187 27.50 19.88 -1.97
CA ALA A 187 27.19 21.07 -2.75
C ALA A 187 27.07 20.82 -4.28
N PHE A 188 26.78 19.60 -4.69
CA PHE A 188 26.48 19.28 -6.09
C PHE A 188 25.15 19.89 -6.53
N VAL A 189 24.19 20.01 -5.61
CA VAL A 189 22.91 20.70 -5.79
C VAL A 189 22.63 21.63 -4.63
N GLU A 190 21.80 22.63 -4.84
CA GLU A 190 21.39 23.61 -3.82
C GLU A 190 20.07 23.20 -3.15
N GLY A 191 19.22 22.48 -3.85
CA GLY A 191 17.96 21.91 -3.34
C GLY A 191 17.83 20.44 -3.69
N ALA A 192 17.00 19.71 -2.91
CA ALA A 192 16.66 18.33 -3.22
C ALA A 192 15.28 17.95 -2.67
N LEU A 193 14.53 17.15 -3.42
CA LEU A 193 13.25 16.60 -3.00
C LEU A 193 13.49 15.27 -2.28
N ILE A 194 13.40 15.32 -0.96
CA ILE A 194 13.74 14.19 -0.06
C ILE A 194 12.50 13.75 0.71
N SER A 195 12.45 12.47 1.07
CA SER A 195 11.41 11.88 1.92
C SER A 195 11.94 11.39 3.26
N PRO A 196 11.11 11.27 4.30
CA PRO A 196 11.47 10.60 5.53
C PRO A 196 11.96 9.15 5.29
N PRO A 197 12.91 8.65 6.08
CA PRO A 197 13.55 9.31 7.24
C PRO A 197 14.71 10.24 6.87
N VAL A 198 15.13 10.31 5.60
CA VAL A 198 16.32 11.08 5.18
C VAL A 198 16.15 12.59 5.39
N THR A 199 14.92 13.09 5.31
CA THR A 199 14.60 14.49 5.63
C THR A 199 15.00 14.88 7.07
N PHE A 200 14.83 13.97 8.03
CA PHE A 200 15.21 14.24 9.42
C PHE A 200 16.72 14.34 9.59
N ASN A 201 17.47 13.47 8.87
CA ASN A 201 18.93 13.56 8.83
C ASN A 201 19.39 14.90 8.22
N ALA A 202 18.73 15.35 7.13
CA ALA A 202 19.00 16.65 6.54
C ALA A 202 18.72 17.78 7.54
N TYR A 203 17.60 17.71 8.24
CA TYR A 203 17.23 18.72 9.25
C TYR A 203 18.25 18.80 10.39
N LYS A 204 18.67 17.66 10.96
CA LYS A 204 19.71 17.57 12.00
C LYS A 204 21.06 18.14 11.55
N LYS A 205 21.33 18.16 10.24
CA LYS A 205 22.53 18.76 9.64
C LYS A 205 22.36 20.24 9.25
N GLY A 206 21.25 20.86 9.61
CA GLY A 206 20.98 22.29 9.38
C GLY A 206 20.47 22.66 8.00
N PHE A 207 20.03 21.69 7.18
CA PHE A 207 19.36 21.98 5.91
C PHE A 207 17.94 22.51 6.14
N ASN A 208 17.50 23.47 5.30
CA ASN A 208 16.19 24.08 5.44
C ASN A 208 15.09 23.28 4.74
N LYS A 209 13.90 23.22 5.31
CA LYS A 209 12.68 22.78 4.64
C LYS A 209 12.02 23.99 3.98
N LEU A 210 12.00 24.06 2.65
CA LEU A 210 11.37 25.16 1.91
C LEU A 210 9.92 24.89 1.57
N LEU A 211 9.59 23.64 1.16
CA LEU A 211 8.22 23.24 0.85
C LEU A 211 7.89 21.86 1.44
N ASP A 212 6.66 21.73 1.88
CA ASP A 212 6.03 20.45 2.12
C ASP A 212 5.22 20.05 0.88
N VAL A 213 5.89 19.36 -0.04
CA VAL A 213 5.28 18.97 -1.33
C VAL A 213 4.08 18.03 -1.10
N GLY A 214 4.17 17.17 -0.09
CA GLY A 214 3.10 16.24 0.26
C GLY A 214 1.83 16.94 0.71
N SER A 215 1.92 18.07 1.41
CA SER A 215 0.74 18.84 1.82
C SER A 215 0.05 19.53 0.64
N MET A 216 0.78 19.77 -0.44
CA MET A 216 0.34 20.57 -1.59
C MET A 216 -0.17 19.74 -2.75
N VAL A 217 0.30 18.49 -2.90
CA VAL A 217 0.08 17.68 -4.10
C VAL A 217 -0.62 16.37 -3.75
N GLU A 218 -1.81 16.19 -4.29
CA GLU A 218 -2.48 14.90 -4.27
C GLU A 218 -1.82 13.97 -5.29
N MET A 219 -1.31 12.84 -4.78
CA MET A 219 -0.71 11.79 -5.59
C MET A 219 -0.72 10.48 -4.80
N PRO A 220 -1.14 9.36 -5.39
CA PRO A 220 -1.19 8.09 -4.66
C PRO A 220 0.19 7.73 -4.11
N GLY A 221 0.31 7.65 -2.79
CA GLY A 221 1.51 7.18 -2.09
C GLY A 221 1.52 5.66 -1.89
N GLY A 222 0.35 5.04 -1.97
CA GLY A 222 0.13 3.60 -1.87
C GLY A 222 -1.35 3.25 -2.07
N GLY A 223 -1.65 1.96 -2.24
CA GLY A 223 -3.02 1.54 -2.46
C GLY A 223 -3.12 0.08 -2.91
N LEU A 224 -4.22 -0.28 -3.54
CA LEU A 224 -4.51 -1.62 -4.02
C LEU A 224 -4.98 -1.57 -5.49
N THR A 225 -4.41 -2.46 -6.31
CA THR A 225 -4.80 -2.66 -7.71
C THR A 225 -5.26 -4.12 -7.92
N ALA A 226 -6.36 -4.32 -8.66
CA ALA A 226 -6.90 -5.63 -8.98
C ALA A 226 -7.33 -5.71 -10.46
N LEU A 227 -7.45 -6.94 -10.99
CA LEU A 227 -8.06 -7.17 -12.31
C LEU A 227 -9.54 -6.83 -12.29
N VAL A 228 -10.06 -6.28 -13.38
CA VAL A 228 -11.50 -6.01 -13.57
C VAL A 228 -12.32 -7.29 -13.37
N LYS A 229 -11.82 -8.43 -13.87
CA LYS A 229 -12.45 -9.73 -13.65
C LYS A 229 -12.61 -10.06 -12.15
N THR A 230 -11.58 -9.82 -11.34
CA THR A 230 -11.63 -10.06 -9.88
C THR A 230 -12.65 -9.14 -9.20
N ILE A 231 -12.66 -7.86 -9.58
CA ILE A 231 -13.61 -6.86 -9.04
C ILE A 231 -15.06 -7.29 -9.32
N GLN A 232 -15.33 -7.80 -10.52
CA GLN A 232 -16.68 -8.20 -10.96
C GLN A 232 -17.11 -9.54 -10.42
N SER A 233 -16.22 -10.55 -10.42
CA SER A 233 -16.59 -11.93 -10.05
C SER A 233 -16.49 -12.22 -8.55
N LYS A 234 -15.72 -11.42 -7.79
CA LYS A 234 -15.49 -11.64 -6.36
C LYS A 234 -15.66 -10.35 -5.52
N PRO A 235 -16.74 -9.57 -5.70
CA PRO A 235 -16.88 -8.27 -5.03
C PRO A 235 -16.84 -8.37 -3.50
N THR A 236 -17.37 -9.43 -2.92
CA THR A 236 -17.34 -9.67 -1.47
C THR A 236 -15.92 -9.89 -0.95
N GLU A 237 -15.07 -10.65 -1.66
CA GLU A 237 -13.66 -10.83 -1.30
C GLU A 237 -12.90 -9.51 -1.41
N VAL A 238 -13.10 -8.77 -2.51
CA VAL A 238 -12.47 -7.45 -2.72
C VAL A 238 -12.85 -6.48 -1.58
N LYS A 239 -14.12 -6.45 -1.17
CA LYS A 239 -14.58 -5.63 -0.04
C LYS A 239 -13.94 -6.06 1.28
N LYS A 240 -13.77 -7.37 1.53
CA LYS A 240 -13.07 -7.88 2.73
C LYS A 240 -11.60 -7.41 2.75
N VAL A 241 -10.89 -7.47 1.61
CA VAL A 241 -9.51 -6.99 1.50
C VAL A 241 -9.44 -5.48 1.76
N ILE A 242 -10.29 -4.68 1.09
CA ILE A 242 -10.35 -3.23 1.29
C ILE A 242 -10.66 -2.89 2.75
N ARG A 243 -11.66 -3.54 3.36
CA ARG A 243 -12.04 -3.34 4.77
C ARG A 243 -10.89 -3.62 5.71
N SER A 244 -10.15 -4.71 5.49
CA SER A 244 -9.01 -5.08 6.33
C SER A 244 -7.89 -4.04 6.25
N LEU A 245 -7.58 -3.56 5.04
CA LEU A 245 -6.57 -2.52 4.84
C LEU A 245 -7.02 -1.17 5.43
N GLN A 246 -8.31 -0.84 5.30
CA GLN A 246 -8.89 0.37 5.90
C GLN A 246 -8.84 0.31 7.43
N SER A 247 -9.22 -0.82 8.03
CA SER A 247 -9.15 -1.03 9.48
C SER A 247 -7.72 -0.94 10.00
N ALA A 248 -6.74 -1.50 9.27
CA ALA A 248 -5.33 -1.37 9.61
C ALA A 248 -4.85 0.09 9.56
N LYS A 249 -5.27 0.84 8.53
CA LYS A 249 -4.98 2.26 8.39
C LYS A 249 -5.56 3.08 9.54
N ASP A 250 -6.77 2.75 9.99
CA ASP A 250 -7.41 3.43 11.11
C ASP A 250 -6.72 3.11 12.43
N GLU A 251 -6.31 1.86 12.64
CA GLU A 251 -5.53 1.46 13.79
C GLU A 251 -4.16 2.16 13.82
N ILE A 252 -3.50 2.30 12.67
CA ILE A 252 -2.26 3.09 12.53
C ILE A 252 -2.47 4.53 13.04
N ARG A 253 -3.58 5.17 12.69
CA ARG A 253 -3.89 6.54 13.15
C ARG A 253 -4.17 6.62 14.65
N LYS A 254 -4.83 5.59 15.20
CA LYS A 254 -5.27 5.58 16.61
C LYS A 254 -4.14 5.21 17.56
N SER A 255 -3.20 4.38 17.13
CA SER A 255 -2.26 3.69 18.01
C SER A 255 -0.80 4.00 17.62
N LYS A 256 -0.33 5.24 17.90
CA LYS A 256 1.04 5.68 17.57
C LYS A 256 2.09 4.71 18.13
N ALA A 257 2.03 4.36 19.42
CA ALA A 257 3.04 3.50 20.05
C ALA A 257 3.17 2.14 19.35
N LYS A 258 2.04 1.46 19.13
CA LYS A 258 1.96 0.17 18.44
C LYS A 258 2.49 0.28 17.00
N THR A 259 2.22 1.39 16.34
CA THR A 259 2.66 1.64 14.96
C THR A 259 4.16 1.92 14.90
N VAL A 260 4.69 2.71 15.83
CA VAL A 260 6.14 2.98 15.94
C VAL A 260 6.90 1.66 16.17
N ASP A 261 6.43 0.79 17.07
CA ASP A 261 7.04 -0.52 17.30
C ASP A 261 7.03 -1.39 16.04
N LEU A 262 5.97 -1.31 15.24
CA LEU A 262 5.90 -1.98 13.93
C LEU A 262 6.93 -1.39 12.95
N ILE A 263 7.07 -0.07 12.87
CA ILE A 263 8.04 0.61 12.01
C ILE A 263 9.47 0.24 12.39
N VAL A 264 9.83 0.26 13.69
CA VAL A 264 11.13 -0.20 14.21
C VAL A 264 11.47 -1.59 13.67
N ARG A 265 10.53 -2.51 13.80
CA ARG A 265 10.72 -3.91 13.39
C ARG A 265 10.85 -4.07 11.88
N ILE A 266 10.03 -3.36 11.10
CA ILE A 266 9.95 -3.51 9.64
C ILE A 266 11.10 -2.77 8.94
N LEU A 267 11.35 -1.52 9.32
CA LEU A 267 12.34 -0.66 8.68
C LEU A 267 13.73 -0.74 9.34
N LYS A 268 13.84 -1.47 10.47
CA LYS A 268 15.09 -1.63 11.25
C LYS A 268 15.69 -0.27 11.62
N MET A 269 14.84 0.65 12.04
CA MET A 269 15.19 2.00 12.47
C MET A 269 15.14 2.09 13.99
N ASP A 270 15.85 3.05 14.57
CA ASP A 270 15.69 3.40 15.99
C ASP A 270 14.29 3.98 16.27
N LYS A 271 13.94 4.05 17.55
CA LYS A 271 12.58 4.43 17.97
C LYS A 271 12.30 5.92 17.70
N GLU A 272 13.30 6.79 17.80
CA GLU A 272 13.16 8.24 17.53
C GLU A 272 12.84 8.46 16.04
N ALA A 273 13.69 7.95 15.15
CA ALA A 273 13.49 8.04 13.71
C ALA A 273 12.19 7.36 13.25
N SER A 274 11.79 6.26 13.91
CA SER A 274 10.50 5.59 13.65
C SER A 274 9.31 6.44 14.05
N SER A 275 9.40 7.16 15.18
CA SER A 275 8.35 8.09 15.64
C SER A 275 8.20 9.27 14.69
N GLU A 276 9.30 9.88 14.27
CA GLU A 276 9.29 10.97 13.30
C GLU A 276 8.73 10.51 11.93
N THR A 277 9.14 9.31 11.49
CA THR A 277 8.61 8.70 10.25
C THR A 277 7.10 8.45 10.35
N TYR A 278 6.61 7.99 11.49
CA TYR A 278 5.18 7.85 11.74
C TYR A 278 4.45 9.19 11.64
N ASP A 279 4.95 10.24 12.31
CA ASP A 279 4.32 11.56 12.32
C ASP A 279 4.23 12.16 10.92
N ALA A 280 5.24 11.97 10.09
CA ALA A 280 5.20 12.37 8.68
C ALA A 280 4.26 11.50 7.85
N PHE A 281 4.28 10.17 8.04
CA PHE A 281 3.48 9.24 7.26
C PHE A 281 1.97 9.38 7.51
N GLN A 282 1.56 9.54 8.78
CA GLN A 282 0.14 9.65 9.11
C GLN A 282 -0.57 10.81 8.40
N THR A 283 0.16 11.91 8.08
CA THR A 283 -0.40 13.07 7.37
C THR A 283 -0.70 12.78 5.90
N THR A 284 -0.12 11.72 5.36
CA THR A 284 -0.31 11.31 3.95
C THR A 284 -1.46 10.35 3.76
N LEU A 285 -1.93 9.71 4.83
CA LEU A 285 -2.95 8.68 4.77
C LEU A 285 -4.26 9.24 4.18
N SER A 286 -4.82 8.52 3.23
CA SER A 286 -6.13 8.86 2.65
C SER A 286 -7.20 8.86 3.74
N PRO A 287 -8.07 9.87 3.83
CA PRO A 287 -9.14 9.91 4.83
C PRO A 287 -10.08 8.71 4.72
N THR A 288 -10.51 8.36 3.51
CA THR A 288 -11.55 7.36 3.24
C THR A 288 -11.03 6.10 2.57
N GLY A 289 -9.85 6.14 1.95
CA GLY A 289 -9.34 5.07 1.10
C GLY A 289 -9.92 5.04 -0.32
N ILE A 290 -10.83 5.94 -0.64
CA ILE A 290 -11.43 6.04 -1.97
C ILE A 290 -10.41 6.64 -2.95
N PRO A 291 -10.16 6.02 -4.11
CA PRO A 291 -9.31 6.62 -5.15
C PRO A 291 -9.82 8.01 -5.57
N ASN A 292 -8.99 9.04 -5.47
CA ASN A 292 -9.36 10.39 -5.86
C ASN A 292 -8.91 10.76 -7.27
N ARG A 293 -9.67 11.64 -7.94
CA ARG A 293 -9.40 12.07 -9.32
C ARG A 293 -8.09 12.82 -9.45
N ALA A 294 -7.84 13.80 -8.58
CA ALA A 294 -6.65 14.64 -8.66
C ALA A 294 -5.36 13.82 -8.54
N GLY A 295 -5.33 12.80 -7.66
CA GLY A 295 -4.21 11.89 -7.53
C GLY A 295 -3.96 11.08 -8.81
N ILE A 296 -5.00 10.55 -9.43
CA ILE A 296 -4.91 9.81 -10.71
C ILE A 296 -4.46 10.74 -11.84
N GLU A 297 -5.02 11.94 -11.95
CA GLU A 297 -4.66 12.93 -12.97
C GLU A 297 -3.18 13.33 -12.86
N ASN A 298 -2.69 13.58 -11.66
CA ASN A 298 -1.29 13.90 -11.43
C ASN A 298 -0.37 12.70 -11.75
N LEU A 299 -0.80 11.48 -11.51
CA LEU A 299 -0.05 10.28 -11.90
C LEU A 299 -0.01 10.11 -13.42
N VAL A 300 -1.12 10.37 -14.11
CA VAL A 300 -1.17 10.41 -15.59
C VAL A 300 -0.23 11.51 -16.11
N ARG A 301 -0.30 12.72 -15.53
CA ARG A 301 0.59 13.83 -15.89
C ARG A 301 2.07 13.42 -15.80
N SER A 302 2.43 12.60 -14.77
CA SER A 302 3.81 12.11 -14.66
C SER A 302 4.22 11.14 -15.77
N LEU A 303 3.30 10.32 -16.27
CA LEU A 303 3.56 9.45 -17.42
C LEU A 303 3.66 10.25 -18.72
N GLN A 304 2.79 11.22 -18.91
CA GLN A 304 2.79 12.10 -20.08
C GLN A 304 4.04 12.99 -20.14
N ALA A 305 4.54 13.46 -19.00
CA ALA A 305 5.80 14.20 -18.91
C ALA A 305 7.03 13.36 -19.32
N GLN A 306 6.90 12.03 -19.31
CA GLN A 306 7.88 11.08 -19.84
C GLN A 306 7.65 10.72 -21.32
N GLY A 307 6.75 11.41 -22.01
CA GLY A 307 6.40 11.16 -23.41
C GLY A 307 5.50 9.93 -23.62
N ARG A 308 4.83 9.41 -22.56
CA ARG A 308 3.97 8.24 -22.64
C ARG A 308 2.50 8.64 -22.64
N PHE A 309 1.69 8.01 -23.50
CA PHE A 309 0.23 8.25 -23.56
C PHE A 309 -0.13 9.73 -23.78
N THR A 310 0.66 10.46 -24.56
CA THR A 310 0.48 11.90 -24.85
C THR A 310 -0.55 12.18 -25.92
N ASP A 311 -0.92 11.18 -26.68
CA ASP A 311 -1.79 11.22 -27.85
C ASP A 311 -3.30 11.19 -27.53
N ARG A 312 -3.64 10.96 -26.26
CA ARG A 312 -5.05 10.85 -25.84
C ARG A 312 -5.33 11.41 -24.45
N LYS A 313 -6.58 11.81 -24.25
CA LYS A 313 -7.12 12.10 -22.93
C LYS A 313 -7.47 10.79 -22.22
N ILE A 314 -7.04 10.65 -20.97
CA ILE A 314 -7.23 9.46 -20.16
C ILE A 314 -8.31 9.75 -19.13
N ALA A 315 -9.36 8.91 -19.10
CA ALA A 315 -10.43 9.03 -18.12
C ALA A 315 -10.06 8.34 -16.80
N PHE A 316 -10.55 8.87 -15.68
CA PHE A 316 -10.38 8.28 -14.36
C PHE A 316 -10.76 6.77 -14.33
N THR A 317 -11.89 6.43 -14.94
CA THR A 317 -12.44 5.05 -14.97
C THR A 317 -11.62 4.05 -15.77
N GLU A 318 -10.67 4.54 -16.58
CA GLU A 318 -9.71 3.66 -17.25
C GLU A 318 -8.63 3.14 -16.29
N ILE A 319 -8.38 3.89 -15.19
CA ILE A 319 -7.30 3.60 -14.24
C ILE A 319 -7.84 3.12 -12.89
N ALA A 320 -8.97 3.68 -12.44
CA ALA A 320 -9.52 3.43 -11.12
C ALA A 320 -10.99 3.00 -11.14
N ASP A 321 -11.35 2.21 -10.14
CA ASP A 321 -12.73 1.84 -9.81
C ASP A 321 -12.95 2.10 -8.32
N ASP A 322 -13.65 3.16 -7.99
CA ASP A 322 -13.86 3.65 -6.63
C ASP A 322 -15.12 3.06 -5.94
N ARG A 323 -15.94 2.29 -6.67
CA ARG A 323 -17.24 1.82 -6.20
C ARG A 323 -17.16 1.01 -4.92
N LEU A 324 -16.36 -0.05 -4.89
CA LEU A 324 -16.25 -0.94 -3.73
C LEU A 324 -15.58 -0.26 -2.53
N ALA A 325 -14.61 0.62 -2.76
CA ALA A 325 -14.02 1.42 -1.69
C ALA A 325 -15.04 2.41 -1.10
N THR A 326 -15.89 3.00 -1.93
CA THR A 326 -16.98 3.89 -1.50
C THR A 326 -18.02 3.14 -0.66
N GLU A 327 -18.41 1.94 -1.07
CA GLU A 327 -19.31 1.09 -0.29
C GLU A 327 -18.70 0.74 1.09
N VAL A 328 -17.45 0.27 1.11
CA VAL A 328 -16.74 -0.06 2.37
C VAL A 328 -16.59 1.17 3.26
N ALA A 329 -16.27 2.34 2.69
CA ALA A 329 -16.17 3.58 3.45
C ALA A 329 -17.50 3.95 4.11
N LYS A 330 -18.63 3.85 3.38
CA LYS A 330 -19.98 4.07 3.93
C LYS A 330 -20.31 3.08 5.05
N GLU A 331 -20.03 1.79 4.84
CA GLU A 331 -20.26 0.73 5.84
C GLU A 331 -19.45 0.94 7.13
N LEU A 332 -18.29 1.60 7.03
CA LEU A 332 -17.43 1.97 8.17
C LEU A 332 -17.77 3.36 8.77
N GLY A 333 -18.80 4.04 8.25
CA GLY A 333 -19.30 5.32 8.78
C GLY A 333 -18.51 6.54 8.33
N TYR A 334 -17.72 6.44 7.26
CA TYR A 334 -17.04 7.61 6.70
C TYR A 334 -18.00 8.51 5.93
N LYS A 335 -17.76 9.81 6.02
CA LYS A 335 -18.37 10.76 5.07
C LYS A 335 -17.70 10.58 3.72
N VAL A 336 -18.48 10.22 2.72
CA VAL A 336 -17.98 10.04 1.34
C VAL A 336 -18.42 11.23 0.49
N PRO A 337 -17.65 11.59 -0.56
CA PRO A 337 -18.01 12.64 -1.51
C PRO A 337 -19.35 12.41 -2.20
#